data_0ccba7f910f48327ca90b0c4ab9368b5
#
_entry.id   0ccba7f910f48327ca90b0c4ab9368b5
#
_cell.length_a   1.000
_cell.length_b   1.000
_cell.length_c   1.000
_cell.angle_alpha   90.00
_cell.angle_beta   90.00
_cell.angle_gamma   90.00
#
_symmetry.space_group_name_H-M   'P 1'
#
loop_
_entity.id
_entity.type
_entity.pdbx_description
1 polymer ?
#
loop_
_entity_poly.entity_id
_entity_poly.type
_entity_poly.pdbx_seq_one_letter_code
_entity_poly.pdbx_strand_id
1 'polypeptide(L)'
;LLMMPRGHGKSTILDIYNAWKLYCNPDHLILHQGATDPDAYKVSRGTEQVLERHPLCVLFGIKKARGETQKWWVTGSTDVRHGSIHARGILSNVTGSRANEIQNDDVEVPSNIGTPEAREKLRYRLSEQTHILIPGGQKLFVGTPHTHDSLYTHIQKLGAKCLVLKMFENEKRFEKVCEAIVDFDPCYIFSGIGATSRLLKEGIDYQWMQQGRIYRIVFKETHYLIDIYSEALWPERFTAEVMEERRKECRTINEWDSQYQLHAKPTGNVRLDPDKMIPYDCEPVLRRANGKYIMMIGERQIVGMTARWDPSSGKLKSDISSVAL
;
A
#
# COMPACT_ATOMS: atom_id res chain seq x y z
N LEU A 1 4.16 -6.64 9.61
CA LEU A 1 3.77 -5.65 8.62
C LEU A 1 2.65 -4.77 9.17
N LEU A 2 2.85 -3.46 9.14
CA LEU A 2 1.84 -2.45 9.45
C LEU A 2 1.45 -1.72 8.17
N MET A 3 0.19 -1.78 7.79
CA MET A 3 -0.35 -0.96 6.70
C MET A 3 -1.41 -0.01 7.27
N MET A 4 -1.24 1.27 6.97
CA MET A 4 -2.16 2.35 7.37
C MET A 4 -2.31 3.37 6.25
N PRO A 5 -3.43 4.08 6.19
CA PRO A 5 -3.64 5.12 5.19
C PRO A 5 -2.62 6.25 5.29
N ARG A 6 -2.48 6.99 4.23
CA ARG A 6 -1.62 8.18 4.20
C ARG A 6 -2.08 9.21 5.23
N GLY A 7 -1.12 9.83 5.94
CA GLY A 7 -1.42 10.87 6.94
C GLY A 7 -1.85 10.36 8.32
N HIS A 8 -1.86 9.03 8.57
CA HIS A 8 -2.24 8.43 9.85
C HIS A 8 -1.07 8.22 10.82
N GLY A 9 0.06 8.92 10.63
CA GLY A 9 1.13 8.98 11.64
C GLY A 9 2.07 7.78 11.67
N LYS A 10 2.17 6.97 10.60
CA LYS A 10 3.05 5.80 10.52
C LYS A 10 4.47 6.07 11.01
N SER A 11 5.13 7.09 10.45
CA SER A 11 6.51 7.43 10.80
C SER A 11 6.63 7.96 12.23
N THR A 12 5.62 8.70 12.72
CA THR A 12 5.58 9.15 14.13
C THR A 12 5.51 7.97 15.11
N ILE A 13 4.76 6.92 14.76
CA ILE A 13 4.72 5.68 15.56
C ILE A 13 6.11 5.03 15.58
N LEU A 14 6.81 5.01 14.45
CA LEU A 14 8.18 4.48 14.38
C LEU A 14 9.15 5.30 15.22
N ASP A 15 9.04 6.64 15.22
CA ASP A 15 9.89 7.51 16.05
C ASP A 15 9.77 7.16 17.54
N ILE A 16 8.53 7.01 18.02
CA ILE A 16 8.23 6.67 19.42
C ILE A 16 8.68 5.23 19.73
N TYR A 17 8.39 4.30 18.83
CA TYR A 17 8.78 2.89 18.97
C TYR A 17 10.29 2.72 19.04
N ASN A 18 11.05 3.41 18.20
CA ASN A 18 12.51 3.39 18.19
C ASN A 18 13.07 3.94 19.50
N ALA A 19 12.57 5.10 19.93
CA ALA A 19 12.99 5.70 21.20
C ALA A 19 12.71 4.77 22.38
N TRP A 20 11.55 4.11 22.41
CA TRP A 20 11.22 3.12 23.42
C TRP A 20 12.16 1.92 23.41
N LYS A 21 12.48 1.38 22.21
CA LYS A 21 13.44 0.27 22.08
C LYS A 21 14.82 0.64 22.63
N LEU A 22 15.31 1.81 22.28
CA LEU A 22 16.62 2.30 22.74
C LEU A 22 16.63 2.69 24.22
N TYR A 23 15.49 3.15 24.75
CA TYR A 23 15.32 3.36 26.19
C TYR A 23 15.41 2.05 26.97
N CYS A 24 14.75 0.99 26.48
CA CYS A 24 14.77 -0.33 27.13
C CYS A 24 16.10 -1.08 26.98
N ASN A 25 16.77 -0.91 25.84
CA ASN A 25 18.06 -1.54 25.53
C ASN A 25 18.94 -0.64 24.66
N PRO A 26 19.94 0.06 25.24
CA PRO A 26 20.84 0.92 24.48
C PRO A 26 21.69 0.20 23.42
N ASP A 27 21.87 -1.11 23.55
CA ASP A 27 22.60 -1.94 22.58
C ASP A 27 21.72 -2.51 21.46
N HIS A 28 20.43 -2.12 21.43
CA HIS A 28 19.55 -2.51 20.33
C HIS A 28 19.94 -1.77 19.05
N LEU A 29 20.23 -2.53 18.00
CA LEU A 29 20.70 -2.00 16.71
C LEU A 29 19.53 -1.98 15.72
N ILE A 30 19.17 -0.80 15.23
CA ILE A 30 18.09 -0.58 14.28
C ILE A 30 18.69 -0.11 12.93
N LEU A 31 18.48 -0.91 11.88
CA LEU A 31 18.65 -0.46 10.51
C LEU A 31 17.30 0.05 9.99
N HIS A 32 17.17 1.36 9.87
CA HIS A 32 15.99 1.99 9.32
C HIS A 32 16.16 2.30 7.84
N GLN A 33 15.28 1.78 6.99
CA GLN A 33 15.30 2.00 5.56
C GLN A 33 14.03 2.70 5.08
N GLY A 34 14.19 3.83 4.41
CA GLY A 34 13.15 4.55 3.69
C GLY A 34 13.27 4.37 2.18
N ALA A 35 12.39 4.97 1.40
CA ALA A 35 12.50 4.98 -0.06
C ALA A 35 13.81 5.60 -0.53
N THR A 36 14.23 6.68 0.12
CA THR A 36 15.49 7.41 -0.13
C THR A 36 16.23 7.68 1.18
N ASP A 37 17.53 8.05 1.10
CA ASP A 37 18.30 8.45 2.27
C ASP A 37 17.65 9.64 3.02
N PRO A 38 17.19 10.74 2.36
CA PRO A 38 16.50 11.82 3.03
C PRO A 38 15.23 11.38 3.76
N ASP A 39 14.48 10.41 3.24
CA ASP A 39 13.28 9.89 3.92
C ASP A 39 13.65 9.10 5.18
N ALA A 40 14.64 8.23 5.09
CA ALA A 40 15.17 7.50 6.24
C ALA A 40 15.69 8.46 7.35
N TYR A 41 16.31 9.57 6.96
CA TYR A 41 16.80 10.56 7.91
C TYR A 41 15.69 11.32 8.67
N LYS A 42 14.47 11.38 8.13
CA LYS A 42 13.32 11.98 8.85
C LYS A 42 13.01 11.18 10.12
N VAL A 43 12.91 9.87 10.02
CA VAL A 43 12.66 8.98 11.17
C VAL A 43 13.85 8.97 12.14
N SER A 44 15.08 8.99 11.63
CA SER A 44 16.27 9.11 12.47
C SER A 44 16.24 10.37 13.35
N ARG A 45 15.90 11.53 12.76
CA ARG A 45 15.73 12.79 13.50
C ARG A 45 14.50 12.79 14.42
N GLY A 46 13.39 12.18 13.96
CA GLY A 46 12.17 12.05 14.77
C GLY A 46 12.44 11.24 16.04
N THR A 47 13.14 10.11 15.91
CA THR A 47 13.58 9.29 17.05
C THR A 47 14.47 10.09 18.02
N GLU A 48 15.47 10.85 17.50
CA GLU A 48 16.34 11.72 18.30
C GLU A 48 15.52 12.75 19.07
N GLN A 49 14.56 13.41 18.44
CA GLN A 49 13.68 14.39 19.09
C GLN A 49 12.81 13.79 20.20
N VAL A 50 12.33 12.54 20.01
CA VAL A 50 11.57 11.85 21.07
C VAL A 50 12.48 11.58 22.27
N LEU A 51 13.70 11.09 22.06
CA LEU A 51 14.66 10.87 23.16
C LEU A 51 15.01 12.15 23.91
N GLU A 52 15.15 13.29 23.19
CA GLU A 52 15.48 14.58 23.79
C GLU A 52 14.32 15.21 24.58
N ARG A 53 13.07 14.89 24.25
CA ARG A 53 11.90 15.58 24.81
C ARG A 53 11.04 14.72 25.72
N HIS A 54 11.10 13.40 25.57
CA HIS A 54 10.27 12.51 26.38
C HIS A 54 10.72 12.54 27.86
N PRO A 55 9.81 12.80 28.82
CA PRO A 55 10.18 13.02 30.22
C PRO A 55 11.03 11.89 30.83
N LEU A 56 10.72 10.63 30.52
CA LEU A 56 11.51 9.48 31.01
C LEU A 56 12.92 9.47 30.43
N CYS A 57 13.07 9.74 29.13
CA CYS A 57 14.39 9.78 28.50
C CYS A 57 15.25 10.90 29.09
N VAL A 58 14.66 12.07 29.31
CA VAL A 58 15.34 13.21 29.96
C VAL A 58 15.74 12.86 31.39
N LEU A 59 14.82 12.27 32.18
CA LEU A 59 15.06 11.87 33.56
C LEU A 59 16.22 10.90 33.69
N PHE A 60 16.32 9.91 32.81
CA PHE A 60 17.37 8.88 32.82
C PHE A 60 18.57 9.22 31.95
N GLY A 61 18.63 10.39 31.35
CA GLY A 61 19.75 10.85 30.53
C GLY A 61 19.93 10.06 29.22
N ILE A 62 18.85 9.44 28.71
CA ILE A 62 18.88 8.68 27.46
C ILE A 62 18.71 9.65 26.28
N LYS A 63 19.78 9.83 25.52
CA LYS A 63 19.85 10.75 24.38
C LYS A 63 20.84 10.27 23.34
N LYS A 64 20.89 10.89 22.18
CA LYS A 64 21.99 10.68 21.23
C LYS A 64 23.31 11.11 21.87
N ALA A 65 24.23 10.19 21.93
CA ALA A 65 25.54 10.40 22.53
C ALA A 65 26.61 10.84 21.51
N ARG A 66 26.56 10.27 20.30
CA ARG A 66 27.56 10.53 19.23
C ARG A 66 27.00 10.16 17.86
N GLY A 67 27.65 10.62 16.80
CA GLY A 67 27.34 10.30 15.40
C GLY A 67 26.47 11.37 14.72
N GLU A 68 26.13 11.12 13.46
CA GLU A 68 25.35 12.00 12.60
C GLU A 68 23.97 11.42 12.31
N THR A 69 23.08 12.18 11.68
CA THR A 69 21.72 11.75 11.37
C THR A 69 21.63 10.38 10.65
N GLN A 70 22.62 10.09 9.83
CA GLN A 70 22.72 8.82 9.10
C GLN A 70 23.00 7.63 10.03
N LYS A 71 23.89 7.80 11.00
CA LYS A 71 24.29 6.76 11.95
C LYS A 71 24.71 7.38 13.27
N TRP A 72 24.07 6.95 14.34
CA TRP A 72 24.37 7.47 15.66
C TRP A 72 24.11 6.43 16.77
N TRP A 73 24.63 6.72 17.95
CA TRP A 73 24.58 5.88 19.14
C TRP A 73 23.88 6.61 20.27
N VAL A 74 23.01 5.89 20.97
CA VAL A 74 22.36 6.37 22.18
C VAL A 74 23.31 6.29 23.38
N THR A 75 23.02 7.06 24.41
CA THR A 75 23.72 6.97 25.71
C THR A 75 23.63 5.54 26.25
N GLY A 76 24.78 5.02 26.74
CA GLY A 76 24.85 3.67 27.27
C GLY A 76 25.11 2.55 26.26
N SER A 77 25.11 2.85 24.97
CA SER A 77 25.44 1.85 23.94
C SER A 77 26.91 1.44 24.00
N THR A 78 27.17 0.13 24.02
CA THR A 78 28.52 -0.46 23.96
C THR A 78 28.98 -0.76 22.52
N ASP A 79 28.05 -0.74 21.56
CA ASP A 79 28.40 -0.91 20.14
C ASP A 79 29.32 0.21 19.66
N VAL A 80 30.31 -0.15 18.81
CA VAL A 80 31.24 0.80 18.24
C VAL A 80 31.15 0.88 16.72
N ARG A 81 30.39 0.01 16.05
CA ARG A 81 30.43 -0.16 14.60
C ARG A 81 29.13 0.14 13.88
N HIS A 82 28.01 -0.37 14.42
CA HIS A 82 26.77 -0.45 13.65
C HIS A 82 25.82 0.70 13.91
N GLY A 83 25.87 1.29 15.14
CA GLY A 83 25.01 2.39 15.57
C GLY A 83 23.69 1.90 16.13
N SER A 84 23.17 2.62 17.13
CA SER A 84 21.83 2.37 17.68
C SER A 84 20.75 2.61 16.62
N ILE A 85 20.93 3.67 15.81
CA ILE A 85 20.19 3.91 14.56
C ILE A 85 21.17 4.02 13.41
N HIS A 86 20.90 3.25 12.33
CA HIS A 86 21.52 3.40 11.03
C HIS A 86 20.42 3.63 10.00
N ALA A 87 20.29 4.85 9.48
CA ALA A 87 19.23 5.26 8.56
C ALA A 87 19.76 5.33 7.12
N ARG A 88 19.11 4.63 6.18
CA ARG A 88 19.50 4.57 4.77
C ARG A 88 18.29 4.39 3.85
N GLY A 89 18.42 4.86 2.60
CA GLY A 89 17.49 4.49 1.54
C GLY A 89 17.61 3.01 1.18
N ILE A 90 16.51 2.40 0.75
CA ILE A 90 16.45 0.96 0.43
C ILE A 90 17.43 0.54 -0.68
N LEU A 91 17.77 1.44 -1.59
CA LEU A 91 18.71 1.17 -2.68
C LEU A 91 20.17 1.52 -2.30
N SER A 92 20.39 2.14 -1.14
CA SER A 92 21.71 2.50 -0.66
C SER A 92 22.50 1.29 -0.17
N ASN A 93 23.84 1.39 -0.18
CA ASN A 93 24.69 0.32 0.30
C ASN A 93 24.66 0.24 1.84
N VAL A 94 24.26 -0.92 2.35
CA VAL A 94 24.22 -1.25 3.79
C VAL A 94 25.08 -2.49 4.12
N THR A 95 25.94 -2.90 3.18
CA THR A 95 26.83 -4.05 3.34
C THR A 95 27.72 -3.88 4.58
N GLY A 96 27.88 -4.94 5.34
CA GLY A 96 28.68 -4.93 6.58
C GLY A 96 27.93 -4.38 7.81
N SER A 97 26.69 -3.91 7.66
CA SER A 97 25.84 -3.60 8.81
C SER A 97 25.40 -4.87 9.54
N ARG A 98 25.02 -4.71 10.83
CA ARG A 98 24.34 -5.71 11.63
C ARG A 98 23.21 -5.01 12.37
N ALA A 99 22.05 -5.69 12.50
CA ALA A 99 20.89 -5.13 13.16
C ALA A 99 20.09 -6.22 13.92
N ASN A 100 19.58 -5.84 15.09
CA ASN A 100 18.55 -6.59 15.79
C ASN A 100 17.20 -6.45 15.10
N GLU A 101 16.98 -5.25 14.50
CA GLU A 101 15.76 -4.94 13.81
C GLU A 101 16.04 -4.18 12.52
N ILE A 102 15.39 -4.61 11.43
CA ILE A 102 15.41 -3.91 10.15
C ILE A 102 14.01 -3.38 9.89
N GLN A 103 13.91 -2.07 9.73
CA GLN A 103 12.65 -1.38 9.48
C GLN A 103 12.62 -0.90 8.04
N ASN A 104 11.54 -1.18 7.35
CA ASN A 104 11.27 -0.74 5.97
C ASN A 104 10.04 0.18 6.00
N ASP A 105 10.25 1.50 5.98
CA ASP A 105 9.21 2.52 6.06
C ASP A 105 8.95 3.16 4.69
N ASP A 106 7.74 2.95 4.17
CA ASP A 106 7.29 3.44 2.86
C ASP A 106 8.36 3.24 1.75
N VAL A 107 9.02 2.06 1.74
CA VAL A 107 10.09 1.74 0.78
C VAL A 107 9.58 1.54 -0.64
N GLU A 108 8.28 1.26 -0.80
CA GLU A 108 7.59 1.20 -2.08
C GLU A 108 7.03 2.58 -2.42
N VAL A 109 7.54 3.20 -3.48
CA VAL A 109 7.09 4.50 -3.98
C VAL A 109 6.96 4.45 -5.51
N PRO A 110 6.11 5.30 -6.13
CA PRO A 110 5.89 5.27 -7.57
C PRO A 110 7.17 5.30 -8.42
N SER A 111 8.22 5.98 -7.95
CA SER A 111 9.49 6.10 -8.66
C SER A 111 10.32 4.81 -8.69
N ASN A 112 10.09 3.85 -7.78
CA ASN A 112 10.86 2.60 -7.71
C ASN A 112 10.07 1.32 -8.00
N ILE A 113 8.80 1.46 -8.44
CA ILE A 113 7.92 0.33 -8.76
C ILE A 113 7.30 0.41 -10.16
N GLY A 114 7.68 1.41 -10.96
CA GLY A 114 7.04 1.70 -12.26
C GLY A 114 7.11 0.54 -13.26
N THR A 115 8.15 -0.31 -13.18
CA THR A 115 8.31 -1.48 -14.04
C THR A 115 8.42 -2.78 -13.22
N PRO A 116 8.14 -3.95 -13.82
CA PRO A 116 8.34 -5.26 -13.17
C PRO A 116 9.78 -5.44 -12.66
N GLU A 117 10.79 -5.02 -13.45
CA GLU A 117 12.21 -5.13 -13.10
C GLU A 117 12.54 -4.26 -11.88
N ALA A 118 11.95 -3.05 -11.78
CA ALA A 118 12.15 -2.17 -10.64
C ALA A 118 11.57 -2.81 -9.36
N ARG A 119 10.39 -3.43 -9.45
CA ARG A 119 9.78 -4.17 -8.33
C ARG A 119 10.62 -5.37 -7.92
N GLU A 120 11.15 -6.13 -8.88
CA GLU A 120 12.02 -7.28 -8.61
C GLU A 120 13.33 -6.83 -7.96
N LYS A 121 13.93 -5.74 -8.42
CA LYS A 121 15.11 -5.14 -7.80
C LYS A 121 14.85 -4.75 -6.34
N LEU A 122 13.66 -4.21 -6.04
CA LEU A 122 13.27 -3.88 -4.67
C LEU A 122 13.15 -5.16 -3.82
N ARG A 123 12.51 -6.22 -4.32
CA ARG A 123 12.42 -7.53 -3.64
C ARG A 123 13.79 -8.15 -3.38
N TYR A 124 14.69 -8.06 -4.37
CA TYR A 124 16.07 -8.53 -4.22
C TYR A 124 16.78 -7.79 -3.07
N ARG A 125 16.68 -6.46 -2.99
CA ARG A 125 17.26 -5.68 -1.88
C ARG A 125 16.73 -6.11 -0.52
N LEU A 126 15.46 -6.47 -0.42
CA LEU A 126 14.88 -6.99 0.82
C LEU A 126 15.39 -8.39 1.18
N SER A 127 15.69 -9.22 0.21
CA SER A 127 16.29 -10.55 0.49
C SER A 127 17.69 -10.42 1.09
N GLU A 128 18.50 -9.46 0.63
CA GLU A 128 19.84 -9.17 1.18
C GLU A 128 19.82 -8.79 2.67
N GLN A 129 18.74 -8.20 3.15
CA GLN A 129 18.57 -7.86 4.57
C GLN A 129 18.68 -9.06 5.51
N THR A 130 18.41 -10.27 5.02
CA THR A 130 18.53 -11.50 5.83
C THR A 130 19.97 -11.72 6.32
N HIS A 131 20.95 -11.26 5.56
CA HIS A 131 22.38 -11.39 5.93
C HIS A 131 22.86 -10.28 6.89
N ILE A 132 22.07 -9.22 7.04
CA ILE A 132 22.34 -8.11 7.98
C ILE A 132 21.74 -8.40 9.34
N LEU A 133 20.59 -9.08 9.35
CA LEU A 133 19.85 -9.40 10.55
C LEU A 133 20.64 -10.39 11.43
N ILE A 134 20.79 -10.09 12.71
CA ILE A 134 21.42 -11.02 13.66
C ILE A 134 20.45 -12.16 13.99
N PRO A 135 20.95 -13.31 14.48
CA PRO A 135 20.08 -14.41 14.92
C PRO A 135 19.05 -13.93 15.95
N GLY A 136 17.78 -14.28 15.73
CA GLY A 136 16.66 -13.83 16.57
C GLY A 136 16.17 -12.41 16.29
N GLY A 137 16.79 -11.70 15.35
CA GLY A 137 16.35 -10.37 14.92
C GLY A 137 15.05 -10.42 14.10
N GLN A 138 14.44 -9.26 13.89
CA GLN A 138 13.16 -9.15 13.20
C GLN A 138 13.17 -8.11 12.07
N LYS A 139 12.28 -8.29 11.10
CA LYS A 139 12.00 -7.31 10.05
C LYS A 139 10.63 -6.69 10.30
N LEU A 140 10.58 -5.36 10.32
CA LEU A 140 9.36 -4.57 10.40
C LEU A 140 9.13 -3.88 9.07
N PHE A 141 7.92 -3.99 8.56
CA PHE A 141 7.50 -3.28 7.35
C PHE A 141 6.35 -2.36 7.70
N VAL A 142 6.46 -1.11 7.27
CA VAL A 142 5.43 -0.09 7.45
C VAL A 142 5.22 0.56 6.10
N GLY A 143 3.97 0.71 5.66
CA GLY A 143 3.75 1.37 4.37
C GLY A 143 2.32 1.33 3.87
N THR A 144 2.20 1.84 2.63
CA THR A 144 0.94 1.93 1.89
C THR A 144 1.17 1.30 0.52
N PRO A 145 0.34 0.36 0.05
CA PRO A 145 0.51 -0.27 -1.25
C PRO A 145 0.24 0.74 -2.37
N HIS A 146 1.09 0.76 -3.39
CA HIS A 146 0.94 1.65 -4.54
C HIS A 146 0.54 0.92 -5.83
N THR A 147 0.70 -0.39 -5.89
CA THR A 147 0.40 -1.22 -7.07
C THR A 147 -0.19 -2.56 -6.66
N HIS A 148 -0.92 -3.20 -7.57
CA HIS A 148 -1.47 -4.55 -7.36
C HIS A 148 -0.39 -5.60 -7.08
N ASP A 149 0.78 -5.47 -7.69
CA ASP A 149 1.97 -6.30 -7.44
C ASP A 149 2.86 -5.66 -6.38
N SER A 150 2.23 -5.25 -5.26
CA SER A 150 2.90 -4.59 -4.16
C SER A 150 3.82 -5.52 -3.40
N LEU A 151 4.94 -4.96 -2.94
CA LEU A 151 5.83 -5.60 -2.00
C LEU A 151 5.10 -6.08 -0.74
N TYR A 152 4.17 -5.29 -0.22
CA TYR A 152 3.43 -5.63 1.01
C TYR A 152 2.54 -6.85 0.82
N THR A 153 1.89 -6.98 -0.34
CA THR A 153 1.15 -8.20 -0.71
C THR A 153 2.06 -9.43 -0.80
N HIS A 154 3.27 -9.25 -1.33
CA HIS A 154 4.27 -10.33 -1.38
C HIS A 154 4.69 -10.77 0.03
N ILE A 155 4.97 -9.81 0.93
CA ILE A 155 5.35 -10.09 2.33
C ILE A 155 4.23 -10.79 3.11
N GLN A 156 2.97 -10.41 2.88
CA GLN A 156 1.81 -11.10 3.44
C GLN A 156 1.76 -12.58 3.02
N LYS A 157 1.97 -12.86 1.72
CA LYS A 157 2.02 -14.22 1.18
C LYS A 157 3.17 -15.06 1.78
N LEU A 158 4.26 -14.42 2.21
CA LEU A 158 5.36 -15.08 2.91
C LEU A 158 5.07 -15.34 4.40
N GLY A 159 3.85 -15.06 4.89
CA GLY A 159 3.42 -15.38 6.25
C GLY A 159 3.77 -14.32 7.30
N ALA A 160 4.02 -13.07 6.91
CA ALA A 160 4.22 -11.98 7.86
C ALA A 160 2.97 -11.75 8.71
N LYS A 161 3.16 -11.49 10.02
CA LYS A 161 2.08 -10.99 10.88
C LYS A 161 1.69 -9.58 10.41
N CYS A 162 0.41 -9.36 10.15
CA CYS A 162 -0.09 -8.13 9.55
C CYS A 162 -1.08 -7.43 10.47
N LEU A 163 -0.90 -6.12 10.62
CA LEU A 163 -1.90 -5.19 11.10
C LEU A 163 -2.24 -4.25 9.94
N VAL A 164 -3.47 -4.34 9.47
CA VAL A 164 -3.98 -3.55 8.34
C VAL A 164 -5.13 -2.70 8.85
N LEU A 165 -4.92 -1.39 8.88
CA LEU A 165 -5.91 -0.42 9.34
C LEU A 165 -6.31 0.42 8.12
N LYS A 166 -7.49 0.18 7.58
CA LYS A 166 -8.06 0.97 6.47
C LYS A 166 -8.64 2.27 6.99
N MET A 167 -8.82 3.26 6.10
CA MET A 167 -9.49 4.51 6.48
C MET A 167 -10.94 4.26 6.88
N PHE A 168 -11.63 3.36 6.17
CA PHE A 168 -12.97 2.93 6.49
C PHE A 168 -13.00 1.40 6.62
N GLU A 169 -13.59 0.90 7.68
CA GLU A 169 -13.69 -0.55 7.90
C GLU A 169 -14.63 -1.17 6.86
N ASN A 170 -15.77 -0.52 6.65
CA ASN A 170 -16.77 -0.97 5.69
C ASN A 170 -16.90 0.03 4.55
N GLU A 171 -17.00 -0.52 3.34
CA GLU A 171 -17.20 0.23 2.11
C GLU A 171 -18.06 -0.53 1.12
N LYS A 172 -18.82 0.22 0.35
CA LYS A 172 -19.57 -0.33 -0.78
C LYS A 172 -19.60 0.67 -1.93
N ARG A 173 -19.34 0.17 -3.14
CA ARG A 173 -19.34 0.97 -4.37
C ARG A 173 -20.47 0.53 -5.29
N PHE A 174 -21.13 1.51 -5.88
CA PHE A 174 -22.23 1.30 -6.82
C PHE A 174 -22.01 2.14 -8.08
N GLU A 175 -22.37 1.56 -9.21
CA GLU A 175 -22.36 2.23 -10.51
C GLU A 175 -23.77 2.34 -11.05
N LYS A 176 -24.12 3.50 -11.63
CA LYS A 176 -25.43 3.79 -12.23
C LYS A 176 -26.59 3.51 -11.28
N VAL A 177 -26.61 4.15 -10.12
CA VAL A 177 -27.54 3.83 -9.04
C VAL A 177 -28.45 5.01 -8.67
N CYS A 178 -29.72 4.72 -8.41
CA CYS A 178 -30.67 5.62 -7.76
C CYS A 178 -31.08 5.11 -6.37
N GLU A 179 -30.71 3.88 -6.03
CA GLU A 179 -30.96 3.26 -4.73
C GLU A 179 -29.82 2.31 -4.36
N ALA A 180 -29.36 2.37 -3.11
CA ALA A 180 -28.33 1.49 -2.59
C ALA A 180 -28.77 0.82 -1.29
N ILE A 181 -28.27 -0.39 -1.05
CA ILE A 181 -28.51 -1.14 0.18
C ILE A 181 -27.16 -1.52 0.78
N VAL A 182 -26.97 -1.14 2.04
CA VAL A 182 -25.77 -1.49 2.82
C VAL A 182 -26.17 -2.10 4.16
N ASP A 183 -25.26 -2.91 4.73
CA ASP A 183 -25.41 -3.64 5.98
C ASP A 183 -24.53 -3.09 7.11
N PHE A 184 -24.11 -1.87 6.97
CA PHE A 184 -23.35 -1.09 7.94
C PHE A 184 -23.84 0.35 8.00
N ASP A 185 -23.54 1.07 9.08
CA ASP A 185 -23.91 2.49 9.27
C ASP A 185 -23.21 3.39 8.22
N PRO A 186 -23.97 4.04 7.31
CA PRO A 186 -23.42 4.87 6.24
C PRO A 186 -23.09 6.28 6.75
N CYS A 187 -21.83 6.49 7.18
CA CYS A 187 -21.37 7.79 7.68
C CYS A 187 -21.01 8.77 6.57
N TYR A 188 -20.47 8.26 5.46
CA TYR A 188 -20.03 9.11 4.33
C TYR A 188 -20.51 8.53 3.02
N ILE A 189 -21.12 9.37 2.20
CA ILE A 189 -21.60 9.00 0.85
C ILE A 189 -21.04 9.99 -0.15
N PHE A 190 -20.16 9.51 -1.03
CA PHE A 190 -19.55 10.33 -2.06
C PHE A 190 -20.07 9.96 -3.45
N SER A 191 -20.36 10.99 -4.25
CA SER A 191 -20.63 10.85 -5.68
C SER A 191 -19.40 11.28 -6.48
N GLY A 192 -19.03 10.50 -7.50
CA GLY A 192 -17.91 10.82 -8.38
C GLY A 192 -16.52 10.66 -7.77
N ILE A 193 -15.50 11.07 -8.54
CA ILE A 193 -14.08 11.06 -8.16
C ILE A 193 -13.36 12.23 -8.82
N GLY A 194 -12.23 12.64 -8.27
CA GLY A 194 -11.46 13.79 -8.76
C GLY A 194 -12.26 15.09 -8.64
N ALA A 195 -12.09 16.00 -9.57
CA ALA A 195 -12.77 17.30 -9.56
C ALA A 195 -14.31 17.21 -9.49
N THR A 196 -14.90 16.06 -9.86
CA THR A 196 -16.36 15.84 -9.79
C THR A 196 -16.80 15.23 -8.45
N SER A 197 -15.88 14.92 -7.55
CA SER A 197 -16.20 14.34 -6.27
C SER A 197 -17.01 15.30 -5.40
N ARG A 198 -18.10 14.81 -4.83
CA ARG A 198 -18.98 15.56 -3.94
C ARG A 198 -19.46 14.68 -2.81
N LEU A 199 -19.38 15.17 -1.58
CA LEU A 199 -20.04 14.56 -0.44
C LEU A 199 -21.55 14.85 -0.53
N LEU A 200 -22.37 13.81 -0.51
CA LEU A 200 -23.82 13.91 -0.55
C LEU A 200 -24.35 14.14 0.87
N LYS A 201 -25.47 14.90 0.95
CA LYS A 201 -26.10 15.29 2.22
C LYS A 201 -27.49 14.68 2.35
N GLU A 202 -27.76 14.10 3.50
CA GLU A 202 -29.10 13.61 3.86
C GLU A 202 -30.15 14.73 3.78
N GLY A 203 -31.36 14.40 3.33
CA GLY A 203 -32.45 15.34 3.13
C GLY A 203 -32.31 16.22 1.87
N ILE A 204 -31.06 16.49 1.40
CA ILE A 204 -30.80 17.28 0.20
C ILE A 204 -30.60 16.37 -1.01
N ASP A 205 -29.67 15.43 -0.95
CA ASP A 205 -29.28 14.58 -2.08
C ASP A 205 -29.88 13.18 -1.99
N TYR A 206 -30.13 12.68 -0.79
CA TYR A 206 -30.69 11.35 -0.54
C TYR A 206 -31.54 11.33 0.74
N GLN A 207 -32.30 10.26 0.89
CA GLN A 207 -32.94 9.84 2.12
C GLN A 207 -32.62 8.39 2.38
N TRP A 208 -32.59 7.98 3.64
CA TRP A 208 -32.38 6.59 3.98
C TRP A 208 -33.39 6.09 5.02
N MET A 209 -33.63 4.79 5.00
CA MET A 209 -34.43 4.07 5.96
C MET A 209 -33.63 2.93 6.53
N GLN A 210 -33.69 2.76 7.84
CA GLN A 210 -33.03 1.66 8.53
C GLN A 210 -34.02 0.58 8.91
N GLN A 211 -33.71 -0.67 8.61
CA GLN A 211 -34.44 -1.85 9.05
C GLN A 211 -33.46 -2.87 9.65
N GLY A 212 -33.37 -2.91 10.97
CA GLY A 212 -32.35 -3.68 11.67
C GLY A 212 -30.94 -3.15 11.38
N ARG A 213 -30.09 -3.98 10.76
CA ARG A 213 -28.74 -3.59 10.32
C ARG A 213 -28.64 -3.17 8.85
N ILE A 214 -29.78 -3.14 8.17
CA ILE A 214 -29.84 -2.80 6.75
C ILE A 214 -30.27 -1.35 6.59
N TYR A 215 -29.51 -0.61 5.80
CA TYR A 215 -29.78 0.76 5.41
C TYR A 215 -30.13 0.80 3.93
N ARG A 216 -31.33 1.28 3.61
CA ARG A 216 -31.77 1.52 2.24
C ARG A 216 -31.68 3.01 1.96
N ILE A 217 -30.84 3.40 1.03
CA ILE A 217 -30.54 4.78 0.66
C ILE A 217 -31.14 5.04 -0.71
N VAL A 218 -32.03 6.04 -0.79
CA VAL A 218 -32.71 6.44 -2.03
C VAL A 218 -32.18 7.81 -2.42
N PHE A 219 -31.54 7.91 -3.57
CA PHE A 219 -31.00 9.14 -4.13
C PHE A 219 -32.09 9.91 -4.92
N LYS A 220 -32.05 11.24 -4.87
CA LYS A 220 -32.99 12.08 -5.63
C LYS A 220 -32.70 12.07 -7.13
N GLU A 221 -31.48 11.74 -7.51
CA GLU A 221 -31.04 11.61 -8.91
C GLU A 221 -30.20 10.34 -9.11
N THR A 222 -30.06 9.89 -10.34
CA THR A 222 -29.19 8.76 -10.67
C THR A 222 -27.73 9.21 -10.68
N HIS A 223 -26.90 8.53 -9.90
CA HIS A 223 -25.46 8.77 -9.86
C HIS A 223 -24.71 7.69 -10.63
N TYR A 224 -23.67 8.09 -11.38
CA TYR A 224 -22.84 7.16 -12.14
C TYR A 224 -21.88 6.38 -11.26
N LEU A 225 -21.42 6.99 -10.16
CA LEU A 225 -20.53 6.37 -9.18
C LEU A 225 -20.90 6.86 -7.79
N ILE A 226 -21.20 5.94 -6.90
CA ILE A 226 -21.43 6.19 -5.48
C ILE A 226 -20.54 5.31 -4.67
N ASP A 227 -19.81 5.90 -3.72
CA ASP A 227 -19.09 5.21 -2.67
C ASP A 227 -19.72 5.51 -1.32
N ILE A 228 -20.06 4.46 -0.57
CA ILE A 228 -20.65 4.53 0.76
C ILE A 228 -19.65 3.94 1.75
N TYR A 229 -19.35 4.69 2.81
CA TYR A 229 -18.36 4.33 3.81
C TYR A 229 -18.94 4.39 5.23
N SER A 230 -18.45 3.51 6.10
CA SER A 230 -18.62 3.62 7.56
C SER A 230 -17.81 4.79 8.13
N GLU A 231 -17.76 4.91 9.46
CA GLU A 231 -16.96 5.93 10.14
C GLU A 231 -15.47 5.79 9.77
N ALA A 232 -14.76 6.93 9.69
CA ALA A 232 -13.33 6.97 9.41
C ALA A 232 -12.51 6.50 10.61
N LEU A 233 -11.34 5.91 10.35
CA LEU A 233 -10.41 5.43 11.38
C LEU A 233 -9.97 6.54 12.36
N TRP A 234 -9.92 7.78 11.88
CA TRP A 234 -9.54 8.93 12.70
C TRP A 234 -10.40 10.16 12.32
N PRO A 235 -11.69 10.19 12.77
CA PRO A 235 -12.68 11.17 12.31
C PRO A 235 -12.33 12.62 12.71
N GLU A 236 -11.65 12.84 13.84
CA GLU A 236 -11.26 14.18 14.28
C GLU A 236 -10.21 14.81 13.36
N ARG A 237 -9.39 14.00 12.69
CA ARG A 237 -8.37 14.46 11.73
C ARG A 237 -8.88 14.47 10.30
N PHE A 238 -9.68 13.48 9.95
CA PHE A 238 -10.24 13.29 8.61
C PHE A 238 -11.73 13.58 8.63
N THR A 239 -12.06 14.86 8.80
CA THR A 239 -13.46 15.32 8.74
C THR A 239 -14.02 15.12 7.34
N ALA A 240 -15.33 15.22 7.22
CA ALA A 240 -16.03 15.09 5.94
C ALA A 240 -15.49 16.04 4.85
N GLU A 241 -15.19 17.29 5.26
CA GLU A 241 -14.64 18.31 4.36
C GLU A 241 -13.22 17.95 3.90
N VAL A 242 -12.35 17.53 4.84
CA VAL A 242 -10.97 17.10 4.52
C VAL A 242 -10.99 15.89 3.58
N MET A 243 -11.88 14.94 3.81
CA MET A 243 -12.01 13.78 2.93
C MET A 243 -12.52 14.16 1.53
N GLU A 244 -13.47 15.08 1.45
CA GLU A 244 -13.96 15.60 0.16
C GLU A 244 -12.84 16.29 -0.63
N GLU A 245 -12.03 17.13 0.02
CA GLU A 245 -10.86 17.78 -0.59
C GLU A 245 -9.86 16.75 -1.09
N ARG A 246 -9.46 15.79 -0.25
CA ARG A 246 -8.53 14.72 -0.63
C ARG A 246 -9.04 13.89 -1.78
N ARG A 247 -10.34 13.61 -1.81
CA ARG A 247 -10.97 12.85 -2.88
C ARG A 247 -11.00 13.64 -4.19
N LYS A 248 -11.16 14.96 -4.14
CA LYS A 248 -11.05 15.85 -5.31
C LYS A 248 -9.63 15.93 -5.88
N GLU A 249 -8.61 15.80 -5.04
CA GLU A 249 -7.20 15.75 -5.45
C GLU A 249 -6.82 14.43 -6.14
N CYS A 250 -7.49 13.32 -5.83
CA CYS A 250 -7.24 12.03 -6.47
C CYS A 250 -7.72 12.03 -7.92
N ARG A 251 -6.83 11.70 -8.86
CA ARG A 251 -7.15 11.65 -10.29
C ARG A 251 -8.02 10.46 -10.67
N THR A 252 -7.85 9.35 -9.96
CA THR A 252 -8.56 8.10 -10.21
C THR A 252 -9.05 7.46 -8.92
N ILE A 253 -10.07 6.63 -9.04
CA ILE A 253 -10.58 5.85 -7.92
C ILE A 253 -9.53 4.89 -7.36
N ASN A 254 -8.66 4.35 -8.21
CA ASN A 254 -7.57 3.47 -7.79
C ASN A 254 -6.52 4.20 -6.94
N GLU A 255 -6.29 5.49 -7.21
CA GLU A 255 -5.42 6.31 -6.37
C GLU A 255 -6.03 6.49 -4.97
N TRP A 256 -7.32 6.79 -4.89
CA TRP A 256 -8.04 6.83 -3.61
C TRP A 256 -7.99 5.49 -2.87
N ASP A 257 -8.39 4.41 -3.55
CA ASP A 257 -8.46 3.08 -2.96
C ASP A 257 -7.08 2.61 -2.46
N SER A 258 -6.00 2.88 -3.21
CA SER A 258 -4.65 2.48 -2.79
C SER A 258 -4.15 3.25 -1.57
N GLN A 259 -4.38 4.57 -1.51
CA GLN A 259 -3.83 5.43 -0.47
C GLN A 259 -4.63 5.42 0.83
N TYR A 260 -5.94 5.17 0.76
CA TYR A 260 -6.84 5.27 1.90
C TYR A 260 -7.49 3.95 2.28
N GLN A 261 -7.87 3.11 1.31
CA GLN A 261 -8.44 1.79 1.58
C GLN A 261 -7.44 0.64 1.46
N LEU A 262 -6.19 0.96 1.12
CA LEU A 262 -5.08 -0.01 0.99
C LEU A 262 -5.35 -1.11 -0.04
N HIS A 263 -6.20 -0.83 -1.02
CA HIS A 263 -6.51 -1.68 -2.16
C HIS A 263 -5.78 -1.18 -3.40
N ALA A 264 -4.62 -1.73 -3.70
CA ALA A 264 -3.93 -1.40 -4.94
C ALA A 264 -4.45 -2.28 -6.08
N LYS A 265 -5.25 -1.69 -6.96
CA LYS A 265 -5.63 -2.32 -8.24
C LYS A 265 -4.60 -1.97 -9.33
N PRO A 266 -4.55 -2.72 -10.45
CA PRO A 266 -3.68 -2.38 -11.57
C PRO A 266 -3.88 -0.92 -12.01
N THR A 267 -2.84 -0.09 -11.90
CA THR A 267 -2.85 1.29 -12.39
C THR A 267 -2.52 1.29 -13.87
N GLY A 268 -3.51 1.20 -14.69
CA GLY A 268 -3.38 1.40 -16.12
C GLY A 268 -4.79 1.50 -16.71
N ASN A 269 -4.95 2.24 -17.79
CA ASN A 269 -6.05 2.00 -18.72
C ASN A 269 -5.89 0.58 -19.28
N VAL A 270 -5.98 -0.42 -18.42
CA VAL A 270 -5.95 -1.80 -18.82
C VAL A 270 -7.29 -2.03 -19.48
N ARG A 271 -7.31 -2.01 -20.80
CA ARG A 271 -8.46 -2.45 -21.59
C ARG A 271 -8.93 -3.85 -21.18
N LEU A 272 -8.08 -4.57 -20.46
CA LEU A 272 -8.30 -5.91 -19.94
C LEU A 272 -8.03 -5.89 -18.44
N ASP A 273 -9.06 -6.12 -17.64
CA ASP A 273 -8.95 -6.32 -16.19
C ASP A 273 -8.45 -7.76 -15.97
N PRO A 274 -7.24 -7.96 -15.40
CA PRO A 274 -6.71 -9.31 -15.16
C PRO A 274 -7.63 -10.14 -14.27
N ASP A 275 -8.36 -9.52 -13.34
CA ASP A 275 -9.27 -10.20 -12.41
C ASP A 275 -10.55 -10.67 -13.12
N LYS A 276 -10.83 -10.13 -14.31
CA LYS A 276 -11.94 -10.54 -15.19
C LYS A 276 -11.49 -11.50 -16.28
N MET A 277 -10.17 -11.76 -16.41
CA MET A 277 -9.68 -12.76 -17.33
C MET A 277 -10.00 -14.15 -16.79
N ILE A 278 -10.68 -14.94 -17.59
CA ILE A 278 -10.93 -16.34 -17.30
C ILE A 278 -9.81 -17.14 -17.97
N PRO A 279 -8.83 -17.67 -17.21
CA PRO A 279 -7.83 -18.53 -17.79
C PRO A 279 -8.49 -19.83 -18.26
N TYR A 280 -8.14 -20.27 -19.44
CA TYR A 280 -8.55 -21.57 -19.96
C TYR A 280 -7.37 -22.52 -19.93
N ASP A 281 -7.54 -23.64 -19.26
CA ASP A 281 -6.56 -24.74 -19.19
C ASP A 281 -7.00 -25.90 -20.14
N CYS A 282 -7.34 -25.51 -21.37
CA CYS A 282 -7.73 -26.49 -22.40
C CYS A 282 -7.38 -25.97 -23.80
N GLU A 283 -7.03 -26.90 -24.69
CA GLU A 283 -6.76 -26.59 -26.08
C GLU A 283 -8.06 -26.30 -26.85
N PRO A 284 -8.03 -25.40 -27.86
CA PRO A 284 -9.16 -25.17 -28.75
C PRO A 284 -9.47 -26.42 -29.54
N VAL A 285 -10.74 -26.81 -29.59
CA VAL A 285 -11.19 -27.99 -30.32
C VAL A 285 -12.16 -27.58 -31.43
N LEU A 286 -11.92 -28.09 -32.67
CA LEU A 286 -12.85 -27.93 -33.78
C LEU A 286 -13.97 -28.98 -33.68
N ARG A 287 -15.20 -28.49 -33.57
CA ARG A 287 -16.40 -29.36 -33.64
C ARG A 287 -17.20 -29.06 -34.90
N ARG A 288 -17.84 -30.07 -35.44
CA ARG A 288 -18.75 -29.92 -36.57
C ARG A 288 -20.20 -29.83 -36.04
N ALA A 289 -20.85 -28.70 -36.26
CA ALA A 289 -22.25 -28.51 -35.92
C ALA A 289 -22.99 -27.88 -37.11
N ASN A 290 -24.11 -28.45 -37.48
CA ASN A 290 -24.97 -28.00 -38.60
C ASN A 290 -24.18 -27.78 -39.92
N GLY A 291 -23.28 -28.70 -40.25
CA GLY A 291 -22.46 -28.66 -41.47
C GLY A 291 -21.33 -27.62 -41.47
N LYS A 292 -21.15 -26.84 -40.41
CA LYS A 292 -20.07 -25.85 -40.24
C LYS A 292 -19.11 -26.29 -39.15
N TYR A 293 -17.85 -25.88 -39.31
CA TYR A 293 -16.85 -26.05 -38.25
C TYR A 293 -16.95 -24.87 -37.26
N ILE A 294 -17.07 -25.18 -36.02
CA ILE A 294 -17.03 -24.24 -34.90
C ILE A 294 -15.84 -24.56 -34.01
N MET A 295 -15.11 -23.53 -33.59
CA MET A 295 -14.01 -23.69 -32.64
C MET A 295 -14.54 -23.48 -31.23
N MET A 296 -14.20 -24.39 -30.34
CA MET A 296 -14.62 -24.39 -28.94
C MET A 296 -13.40 -24.32 -28.01
N ILE A 297 -13.49 -23.58 -26.95
CA ILE A 297 -12.60 -23.64 -25.77
C ILE A 297 -13.44 -24.12 -24.61
N GLY A 298 -13.24 -25.35 -24.16
CA GLY A 298 -14.11 -25.99 -23.20
C GLY A 298 -15.55 -26.05 -23.74
N GLU A 299 -16.50 -25.46 -23.03
CA GLU A 299 -17.92 -25.38 -23.43
C GLU A 299 -18.29 -24.08 -24.19
N ARG A 300 -17.34 -23.19 -24.40
CA ARG A 300 -17.61 -21.90 -25.06
C ARG A 300 -17.18 -21.91 -26.52
N GLN A 301 -18.06 -21.38 -27.37
CA GLN A 301 -17.75 -21.17 -28.78
C GLN A 301 -16.89 -19.92 -28.97
N ILE A 302 -15.78 -20.04 -29.72
CA ILE A 302 -14.99 -18.92 -30.19
C ILE A 302 -15.66 -18.30 -31.40
N VAL A 303 -16.09 -17.04 -31.30
CA VAL A 303 -16.73 -16.31 -32.40
C VAL A 303 -15.77 -15.46 -33.22
N GLY A 304 -14.53 -15.30 -32.76
CA GLY A 304 -13.47 -14.61 -33.49
C GLY A 304 -12.13 -14.77 -32.79
N MET A 305 -11.05 -14.69 -33.57
CA MET A 305 -9.68 -14.76 -33.06
C MET A 305 -8.85 -13.66 -33.71
N THR A 306 -8.02 -13.00 -32.92
CA THR A 306 -7.11 -11.96 -33.40
C THR A 306 -5.71 -12.28 -32.91
N ALA A 307 -4.78 -12.51 -33.84
CA ALA A 307 -3.38 -12.62 -33.52
C ALA A 307 -2.72 -11.25 -33.50
N ARG A 308 -1.93 -10.97 -32.48
CA ARG A 308 -1.03 -9.81 -32.41
C ARG A 308 0.39 -10.29 -32.19
N TRP A 309 1.28 -9.81 -33.04
CA TRP A 309 2.70 -10.04 -32.90
C TRP A 309 3.36 -8.75 -32.39
N ASP A 310 4.11 -8.87 -31.32
CA ASP A 310 4.95 -7.80 -30.77
C ASP A 310 6.42 -8.22 -31.01
N PRO A 311 7.06 -7.70 -32.08
CA PRO A 311 8.43 -8.07 -32.42
C PRO A 311 9.40 -7.36 -31.48
N SER A 312 10.30 -8.12 -30.87
CA SER A 312 11.41 -7.53 -30.13
C SER A 312 12.38 -6.83 -31.08
N SER A 313 13.05 -5.78 -30.58
CA SER A 313 14.07 -5.06 -31.37
C SER A 313 15.35 -5.85 -31.61
N GLY A 314 15.48 -7.06 -31.09
CA GLY A 314 16.65 -7.92 -31.20
C GLY A 314 17.91 -7.41 -30.48
N LYS A 315 17.81 -6.38 -29.64
CA LYS A 315 18.91 -5.88 -28.82
C LYS A 315 19.07 -6.74 -27.55
N LEU A 316 20.30 -6.88 -27.06
CA LEU A 316 20.67 -7.72 -25.92
C LEU A 316 19.90 -7.48 -24.60
N LYS A 317 19.10 -6.39 -24.52
CA LYS A 317 18.24 -6.01 -23.38
C LYS A 317 16.81 -5.72 -23.79
N SER A 318 16.37 -6.16 -25.00
CA SER A 318 14.98 -6.00 -25.42
C SER A 318 14.13 -7.17 -24.93
N ASP A 319 12.83 -6.89 -24.77
CA ASP A 319 11.84 -7.92 -24.44
C ASP A 319 11.81 -9.03 -25.49
N ILE A 320 11.36 -10.21 -25.09
CA ILE A 320 11.17 -11.36 -25.97
C ILE A 320 10.02 -11.04 -26.93
N SER A 321 10.18 -11.40 -28.22
CA SER A 321 9.06 -11.33 -29.16
C SER A 321 7.91 -12.21 -28.67
N SER A 322 6.71 -11.66 -28.62
CA SER A 322 5.52 -12.38 -28.17
C SER A 322 4.44 -12.38 -29.25
N VAL A 323 3.68 -13.47 -29.31
CA VAL A 323 2.48 -13.58 -30.13
C VAL A 323 1.31 -13.88 -29.22
N ALA A 324 0.29 -13.03 -29.24
CA ALA A 324 -0.97 -13.25 -28.56
C ALA A 324 -2.04 -13.62 -29.59
N LEU A 325 -2.77 -14.69 -29.34
CA LEU A 325 -3.86 -15.21 -30.18
C LEU A 325 -5.22 -14.91 -29.55
#